data_042c6be69920952e443f9e0087829e39
#
_entry.id   042c6be69920952e443f9e0087829e39
#
_cell.length_a   1.000
_cell.length_b   1.000
_cell.length_c   1.000
_cell.angle_alpha   90.00
_cell.angle_beta   90.00
_cell.angle_gamma   90.00
#
_symmetry.space_group_name_H-M   'P 1'
#
loop_
_entity.id
_entity.type
_entity.pdbx_description
1 polymer ?
#
loop_
_entity_poly.entity_id
_entity_poly.type
_entity_poly.pdbx_seq_one_letter_code
_entity_poly.pdbx_strand_id
1 'polypeptide(L)'
;MAVSVRTWPAKLVARPWLLAFVPINAATAGFGVVLPLLILIPLHGTWADVALAATLFNSAVILSSIVWGHLADKFRGRRAFLLLNYGGFALLYLALTDVTSLPLLYIVYALVGILAPAGTSASNLLILEKFSEEERATAFASFQEMSMIGSVAGLIVGYFWTAANDALLSLLYVLAALAAVSAVALWFVIREASRKLTTAHVARHPESLASRLHVSGSFRISIPFFPKRPKITRSSFSRFRAWARAELHHEVPLVMGAMFLFSLAANLYNISYTPYLYSIGLGVSAIFLVNVGNNFAQVLAFPVSGSLAKRFGPDGLVRWSTYLRSLGYLATAGFTLFIFTRGGAFAANLLVYALLGGGIAIYTTASSLILFRGIQGRDCGGLLGVNSSLGGGAAVLGAVLSGVLAVFGSYRLVFFVSAGALLVSIPLWTAAGVAYYRRKHGHVAPEPPTPAAPVTSGRSPDAAVTAKPN
;
A
#
# COMPACT_ATOMS: atom_id res chain seq x y z
N MET A 1 -21.44 16.99 -12.14
CA MET A 1 -20.34 16.64 -13.04
C MET A 1 -20.40 15.12 -13.28
N ALA A 2 -20.92 14.71 -14.42
CA ALA A 2 -20.98 13.29 -14.79
C ALA A 2 -19.55 12.82 -15.08
N VAL A 3 -19.04 11.89 -14.29
CA VAL A 3 -17.79 11.21 -14.60
C VAL A 3 -18.04 10.41 -15.87
N SER A 4 -17.52 10.90 -16.97
CA SER A 4 -17.66 10.28 -18.27
C SER A 4 -16.93 8.93 -18.28
N VAL A 5 -17.67 7.87 -18.12
CA VAL A 5 -17.23 6.47 -18.31
C VAL A 5 -16.70 6.25 -19.74
N ARG A 6 -16.99 7.16 -20.65
CA ARG A 6 -16.60 7.12 -22.07
C ARG A 6 -15.10 7.31 -22.36
N THR A 7 -14.29 7.72 -21.38
CA THR A 7 -12.86 8.00 -21.60
C THR A 7 -11.92 6.83 -21.31
N TRP A 8 -12.47 5.68 -20.89
CA TRP A 8 -11.68 4.52 -20.49
C TRP A 8 -10.82 3.92 -21.62
N PRO A 9 -11.36 3.60 -22.80
CA PRO A 9 -10.54 3.04 -23.88
C PRO A 9 -9.50 4.02 -24.42
N ALA A 10 -9.80 5.33 -24.45
CA ALA A 10 -8.87 6.34 -24.94
C ALA A 10 -7.63 6.50 -24.03
N LYS A 11 -7.78 6.35 -22.71
CA LYS A 11 -6.65 6.39 -21.75
C LYS A 11 -5.74 5.17 -21.85
N LEU A 12 -6.27 4.01 -22.17
CA LEU A 12 -5.52 2.77 -22.38
C LEU A 12 -4.66 2.85 -23.65
N VAL A 13 -5.22 3.35 -24.74
CA VAL A 13 -4.50 3.52 -26.01
C VAL A 13 -3.37 4.56 -25.86
N ALA A 14 -3.57 5.58 -25.03
CA ALA A 14 -2.56 6.61 -24.80
C ALA A 14 -1.36 6.14 -23.92
N ARG A 15 -1.47 4.99 -23.22
CA ARG A 15 -0.44 4.52 -22.27
C ARG A 15 -0.19 3.01 -22.35
N PRO A 16 0.24 2.47 -23.50
CA PRO A 16 0.37 1.02 -23.72
C PRO A 16 1.35 0.33 -22.76
N TRP A 17 2.31 1.07 -22.17
CA TRP A 17 3.26 0.53 -21.20
C TRP A 17 2.58 0.02 -19.91
N LEU A 18 1.39 0.52 -19.55
CA LEU A 18 0.62 0.05 -18.39
C LEU A 18 0.11 -1.38 -18.59
N LEU A 19 -0.19 -1.78 -19.84
CA LEU A 19 -0.64 -3.13 -20.15
C LEU A 19 0.42 -4.20 -19.85
N ALA A 20 1.70 -3.85 -19.90
CA ALA A 20 2.78 -4.76 -19.57
C ALA A 20 2.79 -5.18 -18.09
N PHE A 21 2.10 -4.44 -17.21
CA PHE A 21 1.96 -4.77 -15.78
C PHE A 21 0.75 -5.66 -15.49
N VAL A 22 -0.19 -5.80 -16.41
CA VAL A 22 -1.39 -6.62 -16.20
C VAL A 22 -1.05 -8.09 -15.93
N PRO A 23 -0.20 -8.79 -16.74
CA PRO A 23 0.06 -10.21 -16.52
C PRO A 23 0.80 -10.50 -15.21
N ILE A 24 1.72 -9.62 -14.75
CA ILE A 24 2.40 -9.84 -13.47
C ILE A 24 1.44 -9.68 -12.29
N ASN A 25 0.53 -8.69 -12.34
CA ASN A 25 -0.48 -8.53 -11.31
C ASN A 25 -1.47 -9.70 -11.31
N ALA A 26 -1.77 -10.27 -12.48
CA ALA A 26 -2.51 -11.51 -12.60
C ALA A 26 -1.79 -12.67 -11.93
N ALA A 27 -0.49 -12.82 -12.20
CA ALA A 27 0.33 -13.88 -11.61
C ALA A 27 0.41 -13.74 -10.07
N THR A 28 0.68 -12.55 -9.57
CA THR A 28 0.82 -12.32 -8.12
C THR A 28 -0.49 -12.47 -7.36
N ALA A 29 -1.61 -12.03 -7.92
CA ALA A 29 -2.92 -12.21 -7.29
C ALA A 29 -3.34 -13.71 -7.27
N GLY A 30 -3.15 -14.42 -8.36
CA GLY A 30 -3.35 -15.88 -8.41
C GLY A 30 -2.46 -16.60 -7.41
N PHE A 31 -1.19 -16.23 -7.34
CA PHE A 31 -0.23 -16.80 -6.41
C PHE A 31 -0.59 -16.57 -4.94
N GLY A 32 -1.15 -15.41 -4.61
CA GLY A 32 -1.63 -15.11 -3.27
C GLY A 32 -2.70 -16.07 -2.74
N VAL A 33 -3.50 -16.65 -3.64
CA VAL A 33 -4.49 -17.71 -3.29
C VAL A 33 -3.86 -19.09 -3.36
N VAL A 34 -3.00 -19.36 -4.34
CA VAL A 34 -2.35 -20.66 -4.52
C VAL A 34 -1.45 -21.01 -3.34
N LEU A 35 -0.65 -20.07 -2.84
CA LEU A 35 0.36 -20.37 -1.82
C LEU A 35 -0.21 -20.99 -0.53
N PRO A 36 -1.23 -20.41 0.13
CA PRO A 36 -1.83 -21.03 1.30
C PRO A 36 -2.39 -22.42 1.00
N LEU A 37 -3.00 -22.63 -0.18
CA LEU A 37 -3.55 -23.89 -0.58
C LEU A 37 -2.47 -24.93 -0.90
N LEU A 38 -1.31 -24.51 -1.44
CA LEU A 38 -0.13 -25.34 -1.63
C LEU A 38 0.40 -25.90 -0.32
N ILE A 39 0.43 -25.08 0.72
CA ILE A 39 0.85 -25.52 2.05
C ILE A 39 -0.15 -26.53 2.62
N LEU A 40 -1.46 -26.23 2.50
CA LEU A 40 -2.51 -27.03 3.16
C LEU A 40 -2.82 -28.35 2.44
N ILE A 41 -2.77 -28.38 1.09
CA ILE A 41 -3.21 -29.54 0.30
C ILE A 41 -2.04 -30.46 -0.03
N PRO A 42 -1.11 -30.15 -0.96
CA PRO A 42 -0.06 -31.10 -1.33
C PRO A 42 1.02 -31.29 -0.27
N LEU A 43 1.30 -30.28 0.56
CA LEU A 43 2.36 -30.36 1.58
C LEU A 43 1.79 -30.75 2.96
N HIS A 44 0.49 -30.94 3.10
CA HIS A 44 -0.18 -31.32 4.35
C HIS A 44 0.21 -30.46 5.56
N GLY A 45 0.55 -29.19 5.30
CA GLY A 45 0.89 -28.22 6.32
C GLY A 45 -0.36 -27.71 7.06
N THR A 46 -0.10 -26.93 8.09
CA THR A 46 -1.12 -26.32 8.95
C THR A 46 -1.32 -24.83 8.64
N TRP A 47 -2.35 -24.23 9.21
CA TRP A 47 -2.51 -22.79 9.18
C TRP A 47 -1.30 -22.05 9.80
N ALA A 48 -0.66 -22.60 10.84
CA ALA A 48 0.56 -22.03 11.42
C ALA A 48 1.71 -21.97 10.40
N ASP A 49 1.81 -22.97 9.50
CA ASP A 49 2.80 -22.99 8.42
C ASP A 49 2.53 -21.90 7.38
N VAL A 50 1.25 -21.61 7.07
CA VAL A 50 0.87 -20.49 6.22
C VAL A 50 1.28 -19.15 6.84
N ALA A 51 1.06 -18.99 8.13
CA ALA A 51 1.45 -17.78 8.86
C ALA A 51 2.97 -17.64 8.97
N LEU A 52 3.71 -18.73 9.16
CA LEU A 52 5.18 -18.74 9.16
C LEU A 52 5.72 -18.34 7.77
N ALA A 53 5.19 -18.91 6.70
CA ALA A 53 5.55 -18.56 5.33
C ALA A 53 5.32 -17.05 5.08
N ALA A 54 4.17 -16.51 5.47
CA ALA A 54 3.85 -15.10 5.36
C ALA A 54 4.79 -14.22 6.21
N THR A 55 5.17 -14.67 7.40
CA THR A 55 6.14 -13.97 8.26
C THR A 55 7.51 -13.87 7.59
N LEU A 56 8.01 -14.97 7.04
CA LEU A 56 9.29 -15.00 6.34
C LEU A 56 9.27 -14.11 5.10
N PHE A 57 8.21 -14.19 4.30
CA PHE A 57 8.02 -13.33 3.13
C PHE A 57 8.02 -11.85 3.52
N ASN A 58 7.17 -11.42 4.45
CA ASN A 58 7.06 -10.01 4.85
C ASN A 58 8.36 -9.50 5.49
N SER A 59 9.06 -10.33 6.27
CA SER A 59 10.37 -9.99 6.82
C SER A 59 11.42 -9.81 5.72
N ALA A 60 11.42 -10.69 4.72
CA ALA A 60 12.30 -10.59 3.56
C ALA A 60 12.01 -9.33 2.74
N VAL A 61 10.73 -8.98 2.53
CA VAL A 61 10.31 -7.74 1.87
C VAL A 61 10.86 -6.51 2.59
N ILE A 62 10.72 -6.42 3.92
CA ILE A 62 11.21 -5.26 4.68
C ILE A 62 12.71 -5.12 4.59
N LEU A 63 13.45 -6.21 4.85
CA LEU A 63 14.92 -6.20 4.83
C LEU A 63 15.46 -5.86 3.44
N SER A 64 14.88 -6.45 2.40
CA SER A 64 15.32 -6.24 1.03
C SER A 64 14.90 -4.88 0.46
N SER A 65 13.81 -4.28 0.93
CA SER A 65 13.33 -2.97 0.46
C SER A 65 14.38 -1.86 0.69
N ILE A 66 15.14 -1.93 1.77
CA ILE A 66 16.24 -0.99 2.07
C ILE A 66 17.35 -1.15 1.02
N VAL A 67 17.71 -2.39 0.70
CA VAL A 67 18.76 -2.69 -0.28
C VAL A 67 18.32 -2.25 -1.68
N TRP A 68 17.09 -2.63 -2.09
CA TRP A 68 16.56 -2.26 -3.39
C TRP A 68 16.33 -0.77 -3.55
N GLY A 69 15.95 -0.04 -2.49
CA GLY A 69 15.87 1.41 -2.48
C GLY A 69 17.22 2.04 -2.82
N HIS A 70 18.28 1.65 -2.11
CA HIS A 70 19.65 2.14 -2.37
C HIS A 70 20.17 1.79 -3.76
N LEU A 71 19.91 0.55 -4.21
CA LEU A 71 20.30 0.12 -5.54
C LEU A 71 19.54 0.90 -6.63
N ALA A 72 18.25 1.13 -6.42
CA ALA A 72 17.41 1.90 -7.34
C ALA A 72 17.87 3.37 -7.45
N ASP A 73 18.37 3.97 -6.38
CA ASP A 73 18.93 5.33 -6.39
C ASP A 73 20.28 5.37 -7.11
N LYS A 74 21.11 4.33 -6.90
CA LYS A 74 22.47 4.25 -7.48
C LYS A 74 22.46 3.87 -8.95
N PHE A 75 21.62 2.91 -9.33
CA PHE A 75 21.54 2.38 -10.69
C PHE A 75 20.30 2.94 -11.39
N ARG A 76 20.50 3.66 -12.48
CA ARG A 76 19.42 4.30 -13.26
C ARG A 76 18.64 3.34 -14.18
N GLY A 77 19.05 2.09 -14.30
CA GLY A 77 18.45 1.09 -15.17
C GLY A 77 17.13 0.52 -14.60
N ARG A 78 16.03 1.30 -14.59
CA ARG A 78 14.72 0.86 -14.06
C ARG A 78 14.23 -0.42 -14.72
N ARG A 79 14.50 -0.56 -16.01
CA ARG A 79 14.18 -1.75 -16.80
C ARG A 79 14.82 -3.01 -16.23
N ALA A 80 16.10 -2.96 -15.87
CA ALA A 80 16.81 -4.12 -15.32
C ALA A 80 16.19 -4.62 -14.01
N PHE A 81 15.76 -3.71 -13.12
CA PHE A 81 15.09 -4.07 -11.85
C PHE A 81 13.74 -4.74 -12.09
N LEU A 82 12.95 -4.22 -13.05
CA LEU A 82 11.67 -4.82 -13.41
C LEU A 82 11.83 -6.20 -14.03
N LEU A 83 12.81 -6.35 -14.93
CA LEU A 83 13.11 -7.64 -15.56
C LEU A 83 13.61 -8.67 -14.54
N LEU A 84 14.48 -8.25 -13.62
CA LEU A 84 14.97 -9.11 -12.54
C LEU A 84 13.81 -9.55 -11.63
N ASN A 85 12.90 -8.64 -11.27
CA ASN A 85 11.75 -8.96 -10.43
C ASN A 85 10.80 -9.94 -11.15
N TYR A 86 10.35 -9.61 -12.37
CA TYR A 86 9.33 -10.41 -13.06
C TYR A 86 9.88 -11.71 -13.63
N GLY A 87 11.10 -11.68 -14.17
CA GLY A 87 11.80 -12.90 -14.57
C GLY A 87 12.14 -13.79 -13.38
N GLY A 88 12.57 -13.18 -12.28
CA GLY A 88 12.78 -13.90 -11.01
C GLY A 88 11.51 -14.54 -10.47
N PHE A 89 10.37 -13.84 -10.52
CA PHE A 89 9.07 -14.42 -10.13
C PHE A 89 8.69 -15.61 -11.02
N ALA A 90 8.88 -15.49 -12.34
CA ALA A 90 8.63 -16.59 -13.26
C ALA A 90 9.46 -17.83 -12.89
N LEU A 91 10.76 -17.66 -12.64
CA LEU A 91 11.65 -18.75 -12.25
C LEU A 91 11.29 -19.34 -10.88
N LEU A 92 10.96 -18.49 -9.88
CA LEU A 92 10.60 -18.95 -8.54
C LEU A 92 9.23 -19.65 -8.52
N TYR A 93 8.27 -19.22 -9.36
CA TYR A 93 6.99 -19.93 -9.49
C TYR A 93 7.17 -21.29 -10.16
N LEU A 94 8.09 -21.41 -11.14
CA LEU A 94 8.48 -22.70 -11.67
C LEU A 94 9.18 -23.57 -10.61
N ALA A 95 10.11 -23.01 -9.83
CA ALA A 95 10.77 -23.76 -8.78
C ALA A 95 9.79 -24.29 -7.72
N LEU A 96 8.66 -23.60 -7.49
CA LEU A 96 7.62 -24.07 -6.57
C LEU A 96 6.85 -25.30 -7.08
N THR A 97 6.90 -25.62 -8.38
CA THR A 97 6.24 -26.83 -8.90
C THR A 97 6.91 -28.12 -8.42
N ASP A 98 8.20 -28.07 -8.12
CA ASP A 98 9.01 -29.20 -7.68
C ASP A 98 9.22 -29.25 -6.16
N VAL A 99 8.57 -28.34 -5.42
CA VAL A 99 8.69 -28.28 -3.97
C VAL A 99 7.90 -29.41 -3.33
N THR A 100 8.64 -30.26 -2.62
CA THR A 100 8.09 -31.45 -1.92
C THR A 100 8.11 -31.33 -0.39
N SER A 101 8.65 -30.22 0.15
CA SER A 101 8.79 -30.02 1.59
C SER A 101 8.52 -28.58 2.02
N LEU A 102 7.96 -28.39 3.23
CA LEU A 102 7.69 -27.08 3.80
C LEU A 102 8.95 -26.20 3.93
N PRO A 103 10.12 -26.70 4.43
CA PRO A 103 11.32 -25.87 4.52
C PRO A 103 11.77 -25.31 3.18
N LEU A 104 11.70 -26.11 2.11
CA LEU A 104 12.05 -25.65 0.77
C LEU A 104 11.08 -24.59 0.28
N LEU A 105 9.77 -24.76 0.53
CA LEU A 105 8.76 -23.75 0.22
C LEU A 105 9.06 -22.44 0.94
N TYR A 106 9.40 -22.47 2.23
CA TYR A 106 9.73 -21.26 2.99
C TYR A 106 10.91 -20.50 2.39
N ILE A 107 11.96 -21.23 1.97
CA ILE A 107 13.13 -20.61 1.33
C ILE A 107 12.74 -19.96 0.01
N VAL A 108 12.05 -20.69 -0.88
CA VAL A 108 11.63 -20.15 -2.18
C VAL A 108 10.69 -18.95 -2.01
N TYR A 109 9.76 -19.03 -1.08
CA TYR A 109 8.83 -17.93 -0.82
C TYR A 109 9.52 -16.70 -0.19
N ALA A 110 10.50 -16.89 0.67
CA ALA A 110 11.34 -15.80 1.16
C ALA A 110 12.14 -15.13 0.02
N LEU A 111 12.63 -15.91 -0.98
CA LEU A 111 13.27 -15.35 -2.16
C LEU A 111 12.30 -14.50 -3.02
N VAL A 112 11.04 -14.93 -3.16
CA VAL A 112 9.98 -14.08 -3.76
C VAL A 112 9.86 -12.77 -2.99
N GLY A 113 9.86 -12.82 -1.65
CA GLY A 113 9.85 -11.64 -0.79
C GLY A 113 11.06 -10.72 -0.97
N ILE A 114 12.25 -11.29 -1.19
CA ILE A 114 13.47 -10.50 -1.48
C ILE A 114 13.34 -9.75 -2.80
N LEU A 115 12.75 -10.35 -3.82
CA LEU A 115 12.63 -9.74 -5.14
C LEU A 115 11.47 -8.73 -5.25
N ALA A 116 10.41 -8.89 -4.48
CA ALA A 116 9.19 -8.10 -4.58
C ALA A 116 9.42 -6.57 -4.55
N PRO A 117 10.25 -6.01 -3.65
CA PRO A 117 10.47 -4.56 -3.59
C PRO A 117 11.23 -3.99 -4.78
N ALA A 118 12.00 -4.80 -5.51
CA ALA A 118 12.72 -4.36 -6.71
C ALA A 118 11.74 -3.86 -7.78
N GLY A 119 10.65 -4.60 -8.01
CA GLY A 119 9.61 -4.23 -8.96
C GLY A 119 8.82 -3.01 -8.52
N THR A 120 8.40 -2.97 -7.25
CA THR A 120 7.60 -1.87 -6.70
C THR A 120 8.37 -0.55 -6.72
N SER A 121 9.64 -0.55 -6.27
CA SER A 121 10.49 0.63 -6.29
C SER A 121 10.74 1.14 -7.71
N ALA A 122 11.04 0.23 -8.64
CA ALA A 122 11.30 0.58 -10.03
C ALA A 122 10.05 1.13 -10.74
N SER A 123 8.87 0.55 -10.50
CA SER A 123 7.59 1.03 -11.06
C SER A 123 7.24 2.43 -10.57
N ASN A 124 7.38 2.69 -9.28
CA ASN A 124 7.12 4.00 -8.68
C ASN A 124 8.07 5.07 -9.25
N LEU A 125 9.37 4.76 -9.34
CA LEU A 125 10.36 5.67 -9.90
C LEU A 125 10.13 5.92 -11.39
N LEU A 126 9.72 4.91 -12.16
CA LEU A 126 9.38 5.06 -13.57
C LEU A 126 8.24 6.07 -13.77
N ILE A 127 7.22 6.04 -12.90
CA ILE A 127 6.12 7.01 -12.94
C ILE A 127 6.62 8.41 -12.60
N LEU A 128 7.45 8.55 -11.56
CA LEU A 128 8.01 9.83 -11.14
C LEU A 128 8.92 10.45 -12.19
N GLU A 129 9.67 9.64 -12.94
CA GLU A 129 10.58 10.09 -13.99
C GLU A 129 9.87 10.42 -15.31
N LYS A 130 8.77 9.73 -15.62
CA LYS A 130 8.10 9.81 -16.92
C LYS A 130 7.01 10.88 -16.98
N PHE A 131 6.46 11.29 -15.82
CA PHE A 131 5.33 12.22 -15.75
C PHE A 131 5.67 13.49 -15.00
N SER A 132 5.10 14.61 -15.48
CA SER A 132 5.16 15.89 -14.78
C SER A 132 4.46 15.81 -13.42
N GLU A 133 4.78 16.73 -12.50
CA GLU A 133 4.22 16.73 -11.15
C GLU A 133 2.68 16.73 -11.13
N GLU A 134 2.08 17.47 -12.05
CA GLU A 134 0.61 17.56 -12.22
C GLU A 134 -0.01 16.23 -12.71
N GLU A 135 0.71 15.48 -13.54
CA GLU A 135 0.24 14.22 -14.12
C GLU A 135 0.49 13.00 -13.23
N ARG A 136 1.42 13.08 -12.27
CA ARG A 136 1.83 11.94 -11.43
C ARG A 136 0.68 11.28 -10.71
N ALA A 137 -0.20 12.08 -10.10
CA ALA A 137 -1.37 11.56 -9.39
C ALA A 137 -2.27 10.72 -10.30
N THR A 138 -2.52 11.22 -11.52
CA THR A 138 -3.32 10.50 -12.52
C THR A 138 -2.62 9.25 -13.05
N ALA A 139 -1.29 9.32 -13.22
CA ALA A 139 -0.47 8.17 -13.66
C ALA A 139 -0.45 7.06 -12.60
N PHE A 140 -0.28 7.40 -11.33
CA PHE A 140 -0.37 6.44 -10.22
C PHE A 140 -1.76 5.82 -10.12
N ALA A 141 -2.82 6.60 -10.23
CA ALA A 141 -4.18 6.09 -10.22
C ALA A 141 -4.43 5.10 -11.37
N SER A 142 -3.99 5.44 -12.60
CA SER A 142 -4.10 4.55 -13.75
C SER A 142 -3.26 3.26 -13.58
N PHE A 143 -2.08 3.36 -12.97
CA PHE A 143 -1.26 2.20 -12.67
C PHE A 143 -1.95 1.25 -11.67
N GLN A 144 -2.51 1.80 -10.59
CA GLN A 144 -3.25 1.01 -9.59
C GLN A 144 -4.50 0.36 -10.20
N GLU A 145 -5.23 1.09 -11.03
CA GLU A 145 -6.40 0.58 -11.75
C GLU A 145 -6.03 -0.61 -12.64
N MET A 146 -4.95 -0.50 -13.43
CA MET A 146 -4.47 -1.60 -14.27
C MET A 146 -3.97 -2.78 -13.43
N SER A 147 -3.33 -2.52 -12.30
CA SER A 147 -2.90 -3.55 -11.37
C SER A 147 -4.09 -4.34 -10.82
N MET A 148 -5.19 -3.66 -10.47
CA MET A 148 -6.41 -4.33 -9.96
C MET A 148 -7.10 -5.14 -11.06
N ILE A 149 -7.16 -4.62 -12.30
CA ILE A 149 -7.70 -5.36 -13.44
C ILE A 149 -6.88 -6.63 -13.69
N GLY A 150 -5.54 -6.51 -13.65
CA GLY A 150 -4.66 -7.66 -13.74
C GLY A 150 -4.96 -8.69 -12.64
N SER A 151 -5.13 -8.23 -11.40
CA SER A 151 -5.44 -9.11 -10.27
C SER A 151 -6.76 -9.86 -10.46
N VAL A 152 -7.82 -9.18 -10.91
CA VAL A 152 -9.10 -9.83 -11.23
C VAL A 152 -8.93 -10.84 -12.34
N ALA A 153 -8.22 -10.50 -13.42
CA ALA A 153 -7.96 -11.41 -14.53
C ALA A 153 -7.22 -12.68 -14.06
N GLY A 154 -6.19 -12.54 -13.23
CA GLY A 154 -5.44 -13.68 -12.70
C GLY A 154 -6.25 -14.58 -11.80
N LEU A 155 -7.11 -14.01 -10.97
CA LEU A 155 -8.02 -14.78 -10.12
C LEU A 155 -9.09 -15.50 -10.93
N ILE A 156 -9.59 -14.90 -12.01
CA ILE A 156 -10.52 -15.54 -12.96
C ILE A 156 -9.82 -16.71 -13.68
N VAL A 157 -8.57 -16.51 -14.14
CA VAL A 157 -7.77 -17.59 -14.72
C VAL A 157 -7.60 -18.72 -13.70
N GLY A 158 -7.26 -18.39 -12.44
CA GLY A 158 -7.15 -19.38 -11.36
C GLY A 158 -8.46 -20.14 -11.11
N TYR A 159 -9.60 -19.45 -11.13
CA TYR A 159 -10.92 -20.06 -11.02
C TYR A 159 -11.19 -21.08 -12.12
N PHE A 160 -11.07 -20.69 -13.40
CA PHE A 160 -11.34 -21.60 -14.51
C PHE A 160 -10.34 -22.75 -14.58
N TRP A 161 -9.06 -22.48 -14.27
CA TRP A 161 -8.05 -23.52 -14.26
C TRP A 161 -8.34 -24.59 -13.20
N THR A 162 -8.66 -24.17 -11.98
CA THR A 162 -8.94 -25.10 -10.88
C THR A 162 -10.33 -25.71 -10.93
N ALA A 163 -11.24 -25.15 -11.71
CA ALA A 163 -12.53 -25.77 -12.01
C ALA A 163 -12.41 -26.86 -13.08
N ALA A 164 -11.46 -26.72 -14.01
CA ALA A 164 -11.23 -27.69 -15.10
C ALA A 164 -10.21 -28.77 -14.72
N ASN A 165 -9.27 -28.46 -13.82
CA ASN A 165 -8.17 -29.35 -13.44
C ASN A 165 -8.02 -29.39 -11.93
N ASP A 166 -8.04 -30.55 -11.31
CA ASP A 166 -7.84 -30.72 -9.87
C ASP A 166 -6.39 -30.47 -9.42
N ALA A 167 -5.44 -30.29 -10.38
CA ALA A 167 -4.03 -30.14 -10.11
C ALA A 167 -3.65 -28.68 -9.81
N LEU A 168 -3.62 -28.32 -8.53
CA LEU A 168 -3.19 -26.98 -8.06
C LEU A 168 -1.77 -26.62 -8.51
N LEU A 169 -0.84 -27.57 -8.53
CA LEU A 169 0.54 -27.36 -8.95
C LEU A 169 0.66 -26.92 -10.42
N SER A 170 -0.20 -27.42 -11.30
CA SER A 170 -0.19 -27.04 -12.72
C SER A 170 -0.53 -25.56 -12.95
N LEU A 171 -1.27 -24.93 -12.02
CA LEU A 171 -1.56 -23.51 -12.09
C LEU A 171 -0.28 -22.66 -11.94
N LEU A 172 0.73 -23.14 -11.23
CA LEU A 172 2.02 -22.43 -11.08
C LEU A 172 2.71 -22.23 -12.43
N TYR A 173 2.59 -23.16 -13.39
CA TYR A 173 3.13 -22.97 -14.75
C TYR A 173 2.42 -21.80 -15.46
N VAL A 174 1.11 -21.66 -15.28
CA VAL A 174 0.35 -20.55 -15.86
C VAL A 174 0.79 -19.22 -15.24
N LEU A 175 0.93 -19.18 -13.91
CA LEU A 175 1.39 -17.97 -13.19
C LEU A 175 2.83 -17.60 -13.58
N ALA A 176 3.71 -18.59 -13.75
CA ALA A 176 5.06 -18.37 -14.23
C ALA A 176 5.08 -17.83 -15.67
N ALA A 177 4.23 -18.38 -16.54
CA ALA A 177 4.09 -17.89 -17.92
C ALA A 177 3.57 -16.44 -17.94
N LEU A 178 2.59 -16.07 -17.12
CA LEU A 178 2.11 -14.70 -16.99
C LEU A 178 3.20 -13.73 -16.52
N ALA A 179 4.02 -14.14 -15.54
CA ALA A 179 5.15 -13.35 -15.07
C ALA A 179 6.21 -13.18 -16.17
N ALA A 180 6.52 -14.25 -16.92
CA ALA A 180 7.44 -14.22 -18.06
C ALA A 180 6.92 -13.32 -19.18
N VAL A 181 5.63 -13.40 -19.52
CA VAL A 181 4.99 -12.51 -20.52
C VAL A 181 5.13 -11.05 -20.11
N SER A 182 4.93 -10.71 -18.82
CA SER A 182 5.18 -9.37 -18.32
C SER A 182 6.64 -8.94 -18.49
N ALA A 183 7.60 -9.80 -18.17
CA ALA A 183 9.03 -9.50 -18.34
C ALA A 183 9.36 -9.23 -19.80
N VAL A 184 8.87 -10.08 -20.72
CA VAL A 184 9.06 -9.90 -22.16
C VAL A 184 8.38 -8.62 -22.66
N ALA A 185 7.12 -8.36 -22.26
CA ALA A 185 6.41 -7.15 -22.65
C ALA A 185 7.15 -5.88 -22.20
N LEU A 186 7.66 -5.87 -20.97
CA LEU A 186 8.46 -4.75 -20.45
C LEU A 186 9.77 -4.56 -21.21
N TRP A 187 10.39 -5.65 -21.65
CA TRP A 187 11.60 -5.58 -22.47
C TRP A 187 11.38 -4.75 -23.73
N PHE A 188 10.24 -4.88 -24.39
CA PHE A 188 9.94 -4.14 -25.63
C PHE A 188 9.36 -2.75 -25.38
N VAL A 189 8.56 -2.58 -24.32
CA VAL A 189 7.78 -1.36 -24.10
C VAL A 189 8.55 -0.30 -23.30
N ILE A 190 9.37 -0.71 -22.34
CA ILE A 190 10.18 0.22 -21.57
C ILE A 190 11.52 0.43 -22.28
N ARG A 191 11.59 1.52 -23.05
CA ARG A 191 12.88 2.05 -23.52
C ARG A 191 13.48 2.87 -22.36
N GLU A 192 14.78 2.68 -22.09
CA GLU A 192 15.48 3.50 -21.10
C GLU A 192 15.37 4.98 -21.53
N ALA A 193 14.84 5.81 -20.62
CA ALA A 193 14.75 7.23 -20.90
C ALA A 193 16.15 7.80 -21.13
N SER A 194 16.31 8.43 -22.28
CA SER A 194 17.58 9.04 -22.70
C SER A 194 18.13 9.93 -21.58
N ARG A 195 19.42 9.87 -21.34
CA ARG A 195 20.23 10.52 -20.27
C ARG A 195 19.99 12.03 -20.04
N LYS A 196 19.22 12.70 -20.88
CA LYS A 196 19.12 14.18 -20.91
C LYS A 196 18.19 14.81 -19.85
N LEU A 197 17.24 14.08 -19.29
CA LEU A 197 16.23 14.69 -18.37
C LEU A 197 16.69 14.82 -16.91
N THR A 198 17.63 14.00 -16.46
CA THR A 198 17.97 13.91 -15.04
C THR A 198 18.90 15.03 -14.55
N THR A 199 19.79 15.52 -15.42
CA THR A 199 20.75 16.58 -15.06
C THR A 199 20.09 17.94 -14.88
N ALA A 200 19.06 18.24 -15.68
CA ALA A 200 18.35 19.52 -15.60
C ALA A 200 17.38 19.61 -14.42
N HIS A 201 16.83 18.48 -13.95
CA HIS A 201 15.87 18.45 -12.83
C HIS A 201 16.59 18.52 -11.47
N VAL A 202 17.73 17.83 -11.34
CA VAL A 202 18.58 17.87 -10.14
C VAL A 202 19.25 19.25 -9.99
N ALA A 203 19.57 19.92 -11.09
CA ALA A 203 20.15 21.26 -11.07
C ALA A 203 19.14 22.37 -10.65
N ARG A 204 17.83 22.13 -10.80
CA ARG A 204 16.79 23.13 -10.46
C ARG A 204 16.34 23.09 -8.99
N HIS A 205 16.64 22.02 -8.24
CA HIS A 205 16.34 21.91 -6.82
C HIS A 205 17.59 21.53 -6.03
N PRO A 206 18.48 22.50 -5.75
CA PRO A 206 19.71 22.25 -5.00
C PRO A 206 19.49 21.83 -3.53
N GLU A 207 18.25 21.91 -3.04
CA GLU A 207 17.88 21.51 -1.68
C GLU A 207 17.33 20.09 -1.57
N SER A 208 17.29 19.30 -2.66
CA SER A 208 16.91 17.90 -2.59
C SER A 208 17.93 17.12 -1.75
N LEU A 209 17.50 16.11 -1.01
CA LEU A 209 18.34 15.28 -0.11
C LEU A 209 19.64 14.76 -0.78
N ALA A 210 19.66 14.65 -2.12
CA ALA A 210 20.81 14.24 -2.91
C ALA A 210 21.96 15.28 -2.88
N SER A 211 21.69 16.57 -2.64
CA SER A 211 22.72 17.60 -2.55
C SER A 211 23.41 17.66 -1.19
N ARG A 212 22.80 17.11 -0.14
CA ARG A 212 23.39 17.01 1.21
C ARG A 212 24.31 15.81 1.38
N LEU A 213 24.30 14.87 0.46
CA LEU A 213 25.27 13.79 0.40
C LEU A 213 26.42 14.21 -0.51
N HIS A 214 27.38 14.96 0.04
CA HIS A 214 28.67 15.23 -0.58
C HIS A 214 29.35 13.90 -0.88
N VAL A 215 29.21 13.42 -2.10
CA VAL A 215 30.04 12.35 -2.65
C VAL A 215 31.30 13.02 -3.19
N SER A 216 32.27 13.26 -2.31
CA SER A 216 33.63 13.53 -2.75
C SER A 216 34.21 12.26 -3.35
N GLY A 217 34.65 12.37 -4.60
CA GLY A 217 35.20 11.27 -5.37
C GLY A 217 36.44 10.66 -4.72
N SER A 218 36.32 9.44 -4.30
CA SER A 218 37.39 8.45 -4.32
C SER A 218 36.74 7.07 -4.39
N PHE A 219 37.03 6.38 -5.49
CA PHE A 219 36.67 5.00 -5.73
C PHE A 219 37.36 4.12 -4.67
N ARG A 220 36.75 3.90 -3.53
CA ARG A 220 37.00 2.76 -2.65
C ARG A 220 35.77 1.89 -2.68
N ILE A 221 35.95 0.70 -3.26
CA ILE A 221 35.00 -0.40 -3.10
C ILE A 221 35.03 -0.78 -1.61
N SER A 222 34.35 -0.02 -0.79
CA SER A 222 33.92 -0.47 0.51
C SER A 222 32.61 -1.17 0.28
N ILE A 223 32.60 -2.49 0.42
CA ILE A 223 31.37 -3.25 0.56
C ILE A 223 30.69 -2.72 1.84
N PRO A 224 29.64 -1.89 1.75
CA PRO A 224 28.96 -1.41 2.95
C PRO A 224 27.87 -2.41 3.28
N PHE A 225 28.26 -3.65 3.59
CA PHE A 225 27.30 -4.68 4.00
C PHE A 225 26.84 -4.53 5.45
N PHE A 226 27.44 -3.62 6.20
CA PHE A 226 26.87 -3.16 7.46
C PHE A 226 26.90 -1.65 7.45
N PRO A 227 25.76 -0.94 7.59
CA PRO A 227 25.80 0.42 8.05
C PRO A 227 26.66 0.36 9.33
N LYS A 228 27.74 1.18 9.37
CA LYS A 228 28.49 1.41 10.62
C LYS A 228 27.43 1.49 11.69
N ARG A 229 27.42 0.51 12.63
CA ARG A 229 26.39 0.39 13.68
C ARG A 229 26.00 1.80 14.06
N PRO A 230 24.74 2.24 13.84
CA PRO A 230 24.35 3.54 14.34
C PRO A 230 24.69 3.40 15.81
N LYS A 231 25.69 4.17 16.28
CA LYS A 231 25.96 4.24 17.71
C LYS A 231 24.64 4.75 18.24
N ILE A 232 23.78 3.85 18.72
CA ILE A 232 22.56 4.19 19.44
C ILE A 232 23.08 4.80 20.72
N THR A 233 23.55 6.03 20.59
CA THR A 233 23.96 6.84 21.71
C THR A 233 22.68 7.25 22.42
N ARG A 234 22.76 7.38 23.74
CA ARG A 234 21.66 7.96 24.54
C ARG A 234 21.12 9.24 23.89
N SER A 235 21.95 9.97 23.15
CA SER A 235 21.57 11.19 22.41
C SER A 235 20.67 10.91 21.18
N SER A 236 20.77 9.73 20.54
CA SER A 236 19.86 9.37 19.44
C SER A 236 18.48 9.02 19.96
N PHE A 237 18.42 8.33 21.11
CA PHE A 237 17.18 8.02 21.78
C PHE A 237 16.51 9.26 22.40
N SER A 238 17.30 10.18 22.96
CA SER A 238 16.79 11.45 23.50
C SER A 238 16.24 12.36 22.38
N ARG A 239 16.91 12.40 21.22
CA ARG A 239 16.42 13.12 20.02
C ARG A 239 15.15 12.50 19.48
N PHE A 240 15.08 11.18 19.38
CA PHE A 240 13.84 10.48 19.01
C PHE A 240 12.71 10.76 20.00
N ARG A 241 13.01 10.73 21.31
CA ARG A 241 12.02 11.02 22.36
C ARG A 241 11.57 12.49 22.37
N ALA A 242 12.48 13.43 22.09
CA ALA A 242 12.16 14.84 21.95
C ALA A 242 11.32 15.08 20.69
N TRP A 243 11.69 14.48 19.56
CA TRP A 243 10.91 14.49 18.33
C TRP A 243 9.53 13.89 18.54
N ALA A 244 9.45 12.69 19.13
CA ALA A 244 8.19 12.06 19.43
C ALA A 244 7.28 12.91 20.34
N ARG A 245 7.81 13.55 21.37
CA ARG A 245 7.03 14.46 22.22
C ARG A 245 6.56 15.71 21.47
N ALA A 246 7.40 16.30 20.65
CA ALA A 246 7.03 17.46 19.84
C ALA A 246 5.96 17.11 18.81
N GLU A 247 6.03 15.91 18.22
CA GLU A 247 5.11 15.45 17.16
C GLU A 247 3.86 14.76 17.71
N LEU A 248 3.86 14.24 18.96
CA LEU A 248 2.68 13.57 19.56
C LEU A 248 1.46 14.49 19.68
N HIS A 249 1.65 15.80 19.66
CA HIS A 249 0.55 16.79 19.61
C HIS A 249 0.07 17.10 18.19
N HIS A 250 0.71 16.50 17.16
CA HIS A 250 0.38 16.73 15.75
C HIS A 250 -0.47 15.58 15.18
N GLU A 251 -1.18 15.87 14.12
CA GLU A 251 -2.05 14.94 13.38
C GLU A 251 -1.29 13.71 12.87
N VAL A 252 -0.06 13.86 12.38
CA VAL A 252 0.70 12.85 11.64
C VAL A 252 0.94 11.55 12.42
N PRO A 253 1.42 11.56 13.69
CA PRO A 253 1.61 10.33 14.45
C PRO A 253 0.31 9.56 14.72
N LEU A 254 -0.80 10.27 14.92
CA LEU A 254 -2.12 9.66 15.12
C LEU A 254 -2.59 8.94 13.84
N VAL A 255 -2.41 9.60 12.69
CA VAL A 255 -2.68 9.01 11.37
C VAL A 255 -1.82 7.76 11.14
N MET A 256 -0.51 7.85 11.39
CA MET A 256 0.41 6.72 11.23
C MET A 256 0.07 5.55 12.18
N GLY A 257 -0.28 5.85 13.43
CA GLY A 257 -0.73 4.84 14.40
C GLY A 257 -2.03 4.15 13.96
N ALA A 258 -2.99 4.92 13.44
CA ALA A 258 -4.23 4.36 12.91
C ALA A 258 -3.99 3.50 11.66
N MET A 259 -3.12 3.94 10.74
CA MET A 259 -2.72 3.17 9.56
C MET A 259 -1.96 1.88 9.94
N PHE A 260 -1.12 1.93 10.96
CA PHE A 260 -0.43 0.76 11.49
C PHE A 260 -1.43 -0.29 12.01
N LEU A 261 -2.39 0.12 12.86
CA LEU A 261 -3.40 -0.79 13.39
C LEU A 261 -4.29 -1.36 12.27
N PHE A 262 -4.64 -0.55 11.28
CA PHE A 262 -5.38 -1.02 10.12
C PHE A 262 -4.59 -2.07 9.33
N SER A 263 -3.32 -1.81 9.05
CA SER A 263 -2.44 -2.74 8.32
C SER A 263 -2.23 -4.03 9.10
N LEU A 264 -2.05 -3.94 10.42
CA LEU A 264 -1.96 -5.09 11.32
C LEU A 264 -3.22 -5.97 11.23
N ALA A 265 -4.38 -5.36 11.40
CA ALA A 265 -5.66 -6.05 11.34
C ALA A 265 -5.92 -6.69 9.97
N ALA A 266 -5.61 -5.96 8.89
CA ALA A 266 -5.80 -6.44 7.53
C ALA A 266 -4.89 -7.65 7.22
N ASN A 267 -3.63 -7.62 7.64
CA ASN A 267 -2.71 -8.73 7.42
C ASN A 267 -3.09 -9.95 8.27
N LEU A 268 -3.44 -9.73 9.54
CA LEU A 268 -3.91 -10.79 10.43
C LEU A 268 -5.14 -11.51 9.83
N TYR A 269 -6.11 -10.76 9.33
CA TYR A 269 -7.30 -11.30 8.68
C TYR A 269 -6.96 -12.03 7.37
N ASN A 270 -6.25 -11.38 6.45
CA ASN A 270 -6.02 -11.90 5.11
C ASN A 270 -5.20 -13.20 5.09
N ILE A 271 -4.20 -13.34 5.97
CA ILE A 271 -3.38 -14.56 6.09
C ILE A 271 -4.23 -15.74 6.54
N SER A 272 -5.20 -15.50 7.42
CA SER A 272 -6.06 -16.53 7.98
C SER A 272 -7.28 -16.85 7.11
N TYR A 273 -7.63 -15.96 6.18
CA TYR A 273 -8.89 -16.04 5.46
C TYR A 273 -8.96 -17.20 4.47
N THR A 274 -7.94 -17.39 3.64
CA THR A 274 -7.88 -18.54 2.70
C THR A 274 -7.85 -19.89 3.42
N PRO A 275 -7.02 -20.11 4.45
CA PRO A 275 -7.10 -21.30 5.29
C PRO A 275 -8.48 -21.54 5.91
N TYR A 276 -9.13 -20.47 6.37
CA TYR A 276 -10.50 -20.56 6.90
C TYR A 276 -11.50 -21.05 5.83
N LEU A 277 -11.49 -20.45 4.64
CA LEU A 277 -12.38 -20.88 3.55
C LEU A 277 -12.19 -22.34 3.19
N TYR A 278 -10.96 -22.81 3.18
CA TYR A 278 -10.64 -24.21 2.94
C TYR A 278 -11.14 -25.11 4.09
N SER A 279 -10.99 -24.68 5.34
CA SER A 279 -11.41 -25.45 6.52
C SER A 279 -12.93 -25.65 6.62
N ILE A 280 -13.72 -24.72 6.06
CA ILE A 280 -15.19 -24.85 5.98
C ILE A 280 -15.65 -25.67 4.75
N GLY A 281 -14.72 -26.31 4.04
CA GLY A 281 -14.98 -27.22 2.93
C GLY A 281 -15.32 -26.56 1.60
N LEU A 282 -14.94 -25.27 1.40
CA LEU A 282 -15.03 -24.67 0.08
C LEU A 282 -13.96 -25.22 -0.85
N GLY A 283 -14.38 -25.60 -2.05
CA GLY A 283 -13.46 -26.07 -3.10
C GLY A 283 -12.50 -24.94 -3.54
N VAL A 284 -11.35 -25.32 -4.08
CA VAL A 284 -10.30 -24.39 -4.51
C VAL A 284 -10.84 -23.32 -5.47
N SER A 285 -11.63 -23.72 -6.48
CA SER A 285 -12.24 -22.80 -7.43
C SER A 285 -13.19 -21.80 -6.75
N ALA A 286 -13.99 -22.23 -5.78
CA ALA A 286 -14.85 -21.32 -5.02
C ALA A 286 -14.04 -20.30 -4.21
N ILE A 287 -12.90 -20.68 -3.65
CA ILE A 287 -11.99 -19.76 -2.96
C ILE A 287 -11.44 -18.69 -3.92
N PHE A 288 -11.07 -19.07 -5.15
CA PHE A 288 -10.69 -18.10 -6.18
C PHE A 288 -11.81 -17.13 -6.48
N LEU A 289 -13.04 -17.62 -6.64
CA LEU A 289 -14.20 -16.77 -6.97
C LEU A 289 -14.56 -15.80 -5.85
N VAL A 290 -14.41 -16.18 -4.58
CA VAL A 290 -14.55 -15.27 -3.43
C VAL A 290 -13.50 -14.13 -3.52
N ASN A 291 -12.26 -14.45 -3.88
CA ASN A 291 -11.21 -13.45 -4.09
C ASN A 291 -11.46 -12.57 -5.33
N VAL A 292 -12.05 -13.11 -6.40
CA VAL A 292 -12.53 -12.31 -7.54
C VAL A 292 -13.52 -11.25 -7.05
N GLY A 293 -14.50 -11.63 -6.23
CA GLY A 293 -15.49 -10.70 -5.68
C GLY A 293 -14.87 -9.54 -4.93
N ASN A 294 -13.87 -9.81 -4.11
CA ASN A 294 -13.12 -8.76 -3.38
C ASN A 294 -12.39 -7.79 -4.32
N ASN A 295 -11.59 -8.31 -5.26
CA ASN A 295 -10.82 -7.47 -6.17
C ASN A 295 -11.70 -6.73 -7.18
N PHE A 296 -12.78 -7.36 -7.64
CA PHE A 296 -13.75 -6.72 -8.53
C PHE A 296 -14.47 -5.56 -7.84
N ALA A 297 -14.87 -5.72 -6.58
CA ALA A 297 -15.43 -4.64 -5.79
C ALA A 297 -14.45 -3.47 -5.61
N GLN A 298 -13.14 -3.75 -5.49
CA GLN A 298 -12.10 -2.71 -5.48
C GLN A 298 -12.05 -1.96 -6.80
N VAL A 299 -12.04 -2.66 -7.94
CA VAL A 299 -12.05 -2.04 -9.28
C VAL A 299 -13.22 -1.07 -9.44
N LEU A 300 -14.41 -1.44 -8.95
CA LEU A 300 -15.60 -0.57 -9.01
C LEU A 300 -15.55 0.59 -8.01
N ALA A 301 -14.96 0.38 -6.83
CA ALA A 301 -14.96 1.38 -5.76
C ALA A 301 -13.88 2.45 -5.92
N PHE A 302 -12.70 2.13 -6.50
CA PHE A 302 -11.62 3.10 -6.65
C PHE A 302 -12.00 4.37 -7.43
N PRO A 303 -12.64 4.29 -8.62
CA PRO A 303 -13.04 5.49 -9.36
C PRO A 303 -14.02 6.40 -8.60
N VAL A 304 -14.85 5.79 -7.74
CA VAL A 304 -15.89 6.50 -6.98
C VAL A 304 -15.34 7.08 -5.67
N SER A 305 -14.31 6.45 -5.10
CA SER A 305 -13.75 6.82 -3.78
C SER A 305 -13.26 8.28 -3.72
N GLY A 306 -12.67 8.80 -4.79
CA GLY A 306 -12.23 10.20 -4.88
C GLY A 306 -13.39 11.21 -4.84
N SER A 307 -14.49 10.89 -5.48
CA SER A 307 -15.70 11.74 -5.46
C SER A 307 -16.42 11.68 -4.12
N LEU A 308 -16.44 10.49 -3.49
CA LEU A 308 -16.96 10.32 -2.13
C LEU A 308 -16.12 11.12 -1.12
N ALA A 309 -14.78 11.11 -1.24
CA ALA A 309 -13.88 11.87 -0.38
C ALA A 309 -14.12 13.40 -0.49
N LYS A 310 -14.44 13.90 -1.69
CA LYS A 310 -14.80 15.30 -1.89
C LYS A 310 -16.15 15.65 -1.25
N ARG A 311 -17.13 14.72 -1.31
CA ARG A 311 -18.50 14.96 -0.83
C ARG A 311 -18.63 14.84 0.70
N PHE A 312 -18.02 13.80 1.28
CA PHE A 312 -18.18 13.46 2.71
C PHE A 312 -16.97 13.84 3.57
N GLY A 313 -15.90 14.33 2.94
CA GLY A 313 -14.62 14.59 3.59
C GLY A 313 -13.82 13.31 3.87
N PRO A 314 -12.48 13.38 3.78
CA PRO A 314 -11.63 12.20 3.98
C PRO A 314 -11.69 11.65 5.40
N ASP A 315 -11.83 12.50 6.44
CA ASP A 315 -11.89 12.10 7.84
C ASP A 315 -13.15 11.29 8.17
N GLY A 316 -14.30 11.66 7.60
CA GLY A 316 -15.55 10.90 7.72
C GLY A 316 -15.44 9.55 7.00
N LEU A 317 -14.90 9.59 5.78
CA LEU A 317 -14.86 8.44 4.90
C LEU A 317 -13.91 7.34 5.40
N VAL A 318 -12.75 7.71 5.97
CA VAL A 318 -11.81 6.74 6.55
C VAL A 318 -12.42 6.02 7.76
N ARG A 319 -13.17 6.73 8.60
CA ARG A 319 -13.87 6.11 9.75
C ARG A 319 -14.96 5.17 9.27
N TRP A 320 -15.80 5.60 8.33
CA TRP A 320 -16.86 4.77 7.74
C TRP A 320 -16.33 3.48 7.12
N SER A 321 -15.27 3.59 6.31
CA SER A 321 -14.65 2.39 5.71
C SER A 321 -14.04 1.46 6.76
N THR A 322 -13.48 2.01 7.84
CA THR A 322 -12.94 1.21 8.96
C THR A 322 -14.07 0.50 9.72
N TYR A 323 -15.21 1.18 9.99
CA TYR A 323 -16.39 0.54 10.58
C TYR A 323 -16.93 -0.58 9.69
N LEU A 324 -17.09 -0.32 8.38
CA LEU A 324 -17.58 -1.32 7.44
C LEU A 324 -16.69 -2.57 7.43
N ARG A 325 -15.38 -2.39 7.46
CA ARG A 325 -14.43 -3.52 7.52
C ARG A 325 -14.49 -4.25 8.86
N SER A 326 -14.61 -3.53 9.97
CA SER A 326 -14.77 -4.16 11.29
C SER A 326 -16.03 -5.04 11.32
N LEU A 327 -17.15 -4.54 10.81
CA LEU A 327 -18.39 -5.31 10.70
C LEU A 327 -18.21 -6.53 9.79
N GLY A 328 -17.49 -6.41 8.66
CA GLY A 328 -17.19 -7.54 7.80
C GLY A 328 -16.34 -8.61 8.51
N TYR A 329 -15.34 -8.22 9.29
CA TYR A 329 -14.53 -9.15 10.08
C TYR A 329 -15.34 -9.83 11.17
N LEU A 330 -16.22 -9.07 11.86
CA LEU A 330 -17.16 -9.64 12.84
C LEU A 330 -18.17 -10.58 12.20
N ALA A 331 -18.68 -10.25 11.02
CA ALA A 331 -19.56 -11.12 10.26
C ALA A 331 -18.86 -12.44 9.90
N THR A 332 -17.60 -12.37 9.43
CA THR A 332 -16.80 -13.57 9.15
C THR A 332 -16.57 -14.39 10.42
N ALA A 333 -16.29 -13.74 11.56
CA ALA A 333 -16.19 -14.43 12.84
C ALA A 333 -17.52 -15.08 13.25
N GLY A 334 -18.65 -14.42 12.99
CA GLY A 334 -19.99 -14.94 13.22
C GLY A 334 -20.29 -16.17 12.36
N PHE A 335 -19.84 -16.18 11.09
CA PHE A 335 -20.04 -17.34 10.20
C PHE A 335 -19.39 -18.63 10.71
N THR A 336 -18.37 -18.53 11.54
CA THR A 336 -17.77 -19.70 12.18
C THR A 336 -18.69 -20.34 13.25
N LEU A 337 -19.77 -19.65 13.64
CA LEU A 337 -20.75 -20.16 14.64
C LEU A 337 -21.92 -20.91 14.00
N PHE A 338 -22.20 -20.63 12.73
CA PHE A 338 -23.36 -21.19 12.05
C PHE A 338 -22.96 -22.32 11.12
N ILE A 339 -23.76 -23.38 11.12
CA ILE A 339 -23.61 -24.47 10.16
C ILE A 339 -24.34 -24.03 8.89
N PHE A 340 -23.59 -23.55 7.92
CA PHE A 340 -24.14 -23.23 6.60
C PHE A 340 -24.09 -24.46 5.71
N THR A 341 -25.04 -24.54 4.78
CA THR A 341 -24.82 -25.35 3.58
C THR A 341 -23.61 -24.82 2.81
N ARG A 342 -22.92 -25.67 2.03
CA ARG A 342 -21.76 -25.22 1.22
C ARG A 342 -22.08 -24.01 0.35
N GLY A 343 -23.25 -23.98 -0.28
CA GLY A 343 -23.72 -22.85 -1.09
C GLY A 343 -23.97 -21.60 -0.27
N GLY A 344 -24.57 -21.73 0.92
CA GLY A 344 -24.79 -20.61 1.85
C GLY A 344 -23.49 -20.03 2.37
N ALA A 345 -22.51 -20.87 2.74
CA ALA A 345 -21.20 -20.45 3.15
C ALA A 345 -20.45 -19.68 2.05
N PHE A 346 -20.52 -20.19 0.81
CA PHE A 346 -19.95 -19.50 -0.35
C PHE A 346 -20.57 -18.13 -0.57
N ALA A 347 -21.91 -18.04 -0.65
CA ALA A 347 -22.61 -16.78 -0.90
C ALA A 347 -22.34 -15.74 0.20
N ALA A 348 -22.37 -16.14 1.47
CA ALA A 348 -22.09 -15.28 2.60
C ALA A 348 -20.66 -14.73 2.57
N ASN A 349 -19.67 -15.59 2.33
CA ASN A 349 -18.27 -15.15 2.24
C ASN A 349 -18.00 -14.31 1.00
N LEU A 350 -18.59 -14.63 -0.16
CA LEU A 350 -18.48 -13.82 -1.37
C LEU A 350 -19.00 -12.39 -1.13
N LEU A 351 -20.19 -12.25 -0.54
CA LEU A 351 -20.81 -10.96 -0.26
C LEU A 351 -19.97 -10.14 0.72
N VAL A 352 -19.60 -10.73 1.86
CA VAL A 352 -18.83 -10.03 2.88
C VAL A 352 -17.44 -9.64 2.35
N TYR A 353 -16.78 -10.55 1.64
CA TYR A 353 -15.44 -10.27 1.12
C TYR A 353 -15.46 -9.22 -0.02
N ALA A 354 -16.50 -9.18 -0.83
CA ALA A 354 -16.72 -8.11 -1.80
C ALA A 354 -16.94 -6.76 -1.11
N LEU A 355 -17.75 -6.70 -0.04
CA LEU A 355 -17.92 -5.48 0.76
C LEU A 355 -16.58 -5.02 1.38
N LEU A 356 -15.77 -5.94 1.88
CA LEU A 356 -14.44 -5.64 2.39
C LEU A 356 -13.51 -5.07 1.30
N GLY A 357 -13.61 -5.57 0.06
CA GLY A 357 -12.89 -5.03 -1.10
C GLY A 357 -13.27 -3.59 -1.41
N GLY A 358 -14.56 -3.28 -1.47
CA GLY A 358 -15.03 -1.90 -1.62
C GLY A 358 -14.54 -0.99 -0.48
N GLY A 359 -14.60 -1.49 0.74
CA GLY A 359 -14.12 -0.78 1.93
C GLY A 359 -12.62 -0.45 1.88
N ILE A 360 -11.76 -1.35 1.36
CA ILE A 360 -10.31 -1.06 1.26
C ILE A 360 -10.01 0.01 0.21
N ALA A 361 -10.71 0.03 -0.92
CA ALA A 361 -10.54 1.05 -1.93
C ALA A 361 -10.88 2.46 -1.40
N ILE A 362 -11.97 2.56 -0.64
CA ILE A 362 -12.39 3.79 0.02
C ILE A 362 -11.37 4.20 1.09
N TYR A 363 -10.96 3.25 1.94
CA TYR A 363 -9.98 3.48 3.00
C TYR A 363 -8.64 3.99 2.44
N THR A 364 -8.08 3.32 1.45
CA THR A 364 -6.76 3.68 0.90
C THR A 364 -6.77 5.07 0.28
N THR A 365 -7.85 5.45 -0.41
CA THR A 365 -8.00 6.80 -0.95
C THR A 365 -8.10 7.84 0.15
N ALA A 366 -8.96 7.62 1.15
CA ALA A 366 -9.19 8.58 2.22
C ALA A 366 -7.96 8.74 3.14
N SER A 367 -7.33 7.64 3.54
CA SER A 367 -6.14 7.65 4.40
C SER A 367 -4.94 8.31 3.73
N SER A 368 -4.74 8.08 2.42
CA SER A 368 -3.70 8.75 1.65
C SER A 368 -3.91 10.26 1.59
N LEU A 369 -5.16 10.73 1.38
CA LEU A 369 -5.48 12.16 1.38
C LEU A 369 -5.20 12.81 2.75
N ILE A 370 -5.54 12.13 3.85
CA ILE A 370 -5.26 12.61 5.22
C ILE A 370 -3.75 12.65 5.46
N LEU A 371 -3.03 11.60 5.09
CA LEU A 371 -1.57 11.53 5.24
C LEU A 371 -0.88 12.67 4.47
N PHE A 372 -1.22 12.86 3.20
CA PHE A 372 -0.63 13.94 2.38
C PHE A 372 -0.97 15.33 2.92
N ARG A 373 -2.18 15.54 3.43
CA ARG A 373 -2.59 16.78 4.10
C ARG A 373 -1.70 17.08 5.33
N GLY A 374 -1.39 16.05 6.12
CA GLY A 374 -0.55 16.19 7.31
C GLY A 374 0.94 16.44 7.01
N ILE A 375 1.42 16.03 5.84
CA ILE A 375 2.82 16.10 5.43
C ILE A 375 3.16 17.43 4.72
N GLN A 376 2.18 18.18 4.24
CA GLN A 376 2.41 19.43 3.49
C GLN A 376 3.37 20.38 4.25
N GLY A 377 4.45 20.81 3.56
CA GLY A 377 5.46 21.73 4.12
C GLY A 377 6.56 21.08 4.97
N ARG A 378 6.65 19.76 5.06
CA ARG A 378 7.66 19.01 5.83
C ARG A 378 8.50 18.11 4.92
N ASP A 379 9.50 17.42 5.50
CA ASP A 379 10.33 16.40 4.81
C ASP A 379 9.45 15.19 4.38
N CYS A 380 8.75 15.35 3.25
CA CYS A 380 7.77 14.40 2.76
C CYS A 380 8.35 12.99 2.58
N GLY A 381 9.59 12.88 2.09
CA GLY A 381 10.23 11.58 1.82
C GLY A 381 10.51 10.78 3.10
N GLY A 382 10.98 11.45 4.14
CA GLY A 382 11.25 10.81 5.44
C GLY A 382 9.99 10.28 6.10
N LEU A 383 8.91 11.07 6.13
CA LEU A 383 7.62 10.67 6.73
C LEU A 383 6.94 9.55 5.95
N LEU A 384 6.99 9.57 4.61
CA LEU A 384 6.49 8.47 3.78
C LEU A 384 7.29 7.19 3.98
N GLY A 385 8.62 7.29 4.15
CA GLY A 385 9.49 6.17 4.49
C GLY A 385 9.13 5.56 5.85
N VAL A 386 8.89 6.37 6.87
CA VAL A 386 8.44 5.92 8.20
C VAL A 386 7.08 5.22 8.08
N ASN A 387 6.13 5.80 7.35
CA ASN A 387 4.81 5.18 7.14
C ASN A 387 4.91 3.82 6.44
N SER A 388 5.75 3.70 5.41
CA SER A 388 5.99 2.44 4.71
C SER A 388 6.64 1.39 5.62
N SER A 389 7.59 1.80 6.47
CA SER A 389 8.24 0.91 7.45
C SER A 389 7.26 0.44 8.52
N LEU A 390 6.37 1.32 8.99
CA LEU A 390 5.30 0.96 9.93
C LEU A 390 4.32 -0.03 9.30
N GLY A 391 3.94 0.20 8.04
CA GLY A 391 3.08 -0.73 7.28
C GLY A 391 3.71 -2.11 7.12
N GLY A 392 5.00 -2.17 6.79
CA GLY A 392 5.77 -3.41 6.73
C GLY A 392 5.86 -4.10 8.09
N GLY A 393 6.19 -3.35 9.16
CA GLY A 393 6.21 -3.88 10.54
C GLY A 393 4.85 -4.44 10.96
N ALA A 394 3.76 -3.75 10.61
CA ALA A 394 2.41 -4.24 10.86
C ALA A 394 2.10 -5.55 10.11
N ALA A 395 2.61 -5.71 8.88
CA ALA A 395 2.45 -6.93 8.10
C ALA A 395 3.17 -8.13 8.75
N VAL A 396 4.42 -7.93 9.21
CA VAL A 396 5.16 -8.98 9.94
C VAL A 396 4.46 -9.33 11.25
N LEU A 397 4.09 -8.33 12.05
CA LEU A 397 3.40 -8.57 13.32
C LEU A 397 2.04 -9.26 13.11
N GLY A 398 1.30 -8.87 12.07
CA GLY A 398 0.04 -9.52 11.69
C GLY A 398 0.25 -11.00 11.33
N ALA A 399 1.30 -11.30 10.58
CA ALA A 399 1.66 -12.67 10.22
C ALA A 399 2.07 -13.51 11.45
N VAL A 400 2.93 -12.96 12.31
CA VAL A 400 3.34 -13.63 13.56
C VAL A 400 2.14 -13.88 14.45
N LEU A 401 1.29 -12.87 14.67
CA LEU A 401 0.08 -13.02 15.48
C LEU A 401 -0.89 -14.04 14.89
N SER A 402 -1.04 -14.08 13.54
CA SER A 402 -1.82 -15.13 12.87
C SER A 402 -1.29 -16.52 13.21
N GLY A 403 0.02 -16.72 13.16
CA GLY A 403 0.66 -17.98 13.53
C GLY A 403 0.48 -18.36 14.99
N VAL A 404 0.67 -17.41 15.91
CA VAL A 404 0.46 -17.62 17.35
C VAL A 404 -1.00 -18.01 17.63
N LEU A 405 -1.96 -17.28 17.06
CA LEU A 405 -3.38 -17.56 17.24
C LEU A 405 -3.81 -18.86 16.57
N ALA A 406 -3.09 -19.30 15.51
CA ALA A 406 -3.31 -20.60 14.88
C ALA A 406 -3.06 -21.76 15.84
N VAL A 407 -2.05 -21.64 16.72
CA VAL A 407 -1.74 -22.64 17.73
C VAL A 407 -2.89 -22.81 18.75
N PHE A 408 -3.60 -21.72 19.05
CA PHE A 408 -4.80 -21.75 19.91
C PHE A 408 -6.06 -22.23 19.17
N GLY A 409 -5.96 -22.53 17.87
CA GLY A 409 -6.90 -23.33 17.13
C GLY A 409 -8.22 -22.66 16.71
N SER A 410 -8.33 -21.32 16.72
CA SER A 410 -9.63 -20.69 16.42
C SER A 410 -9.52 -19.54 15.42
N TYR A 411 -10.00 -19.76 14.19
CA TYR A 411 -10.20 -18.68 13.19
C TYR A 411 -11.09 -17.56 13.73
N ARG A 412 -12.09 -17.91 14.55
CA ARG A 412 -12.97 -16.93 15.21
C ARG A 412 -12.19 -15.92 16.01
N LEU A 413 -11.24 -16.37 16.83
CA LEU A 413 -10.41 -15.50 17.66
C LEU A 413 -9.60 -14.53 16.79
N VAL A 414 -9.03 -15.00 15.69
CA VAL A 414 -8.29 -14.16 14.75
C VAL A 414 -9.16 -13.06 14.17
N PHE A 415 -10.37 -13.40 13.72
CA PHE A 415 -11.28 -12.43 13.12
C PHE A 415 -11.81 -11.42 14.15
N PHE A 416 -12.06 -11.83 15.40
CA PHE A 416 -12.40 -10.93 16.50
C PHE A 416 -11.25 -10.00 16.84
N VAL A 417 -10.02 -10.51 16.95
CA VAL A 417 -8.82 -9.68 17.22
C VAL A 417 -8.58 -8.70 16.08
N SER A 418 -8.74 -9.13 14.83
CA SER A 418 -8.63 -8.25 13.66
C SER A 418 -9.69 -7.14 13.70
N ALA A 419 -10.94 -7.48 13.99
CA ALA A 419 -12.03 -6.51 14.13
C ALA A 419 -11.75 -5.53 15.29
N GLY A 420 -11.29 -6.03 16.44
CA GLY A 420 -10.93 -5.24 17.60
C GLY A 420 -9.81 -4.24 17.28
N ALA A 421 -8.77 -4.66 16.59
CA ALA A 421 -7.68 -3.78 16.16
C ALA A 421 -8.18 -2.65 15.23
N LEU A 422 -9.11 -2.95 14.31
CA LEU A 422 -9.76 -1.91 13.50
C LEU A 422 -10.59 -0.95 14.36
N LEU A 423 -11.38 -1.45 15.30
CA LEU A 423 -12.18 -0.62 16.18
C LEU A 423 -11.31 0.32 17.03
N VAL A 424 -10.16 -0.17 17.51
CA VAL A 424 -9.17 0.65 18.25
C VAL A 424 -8.55 1.72 17.35
N SER A 425 -8.47 1.52 16.05
CA SER A 425 -7.94 2.54 15.11
C SER A 425 -8.91 3.73 14.93
N ILE A 426 -10.20 3.57 15.18
CA ILE A 426 -11.24 4.61 14.96
C ILE A 426 -11.05 5.82 15.88
N PRO A 427 -10.82 5.67 17.20
CA PRO A 427 -10.47 6.79 18.06
C PRO A 427 -9.25 7.57 17.59
N LEU A 428 -8.22 6.88 17.06
CA LEU A 428 -7.02 7.55 16.53
C LEU A 428 -7.36 8.40 15.30
N TRP A 429 -8.20 7.90 14.39
CA TRP A 429 -8.69 8.68 13.25
C TRP A 429 -9.50 9.90 13.69
N THR A 430 -10.31 9.74 14.73
CA THR A 430 -11.11 10.84 15.30
C THR A 430 -10.21 11.90 15.93
N ALA A 431 -9.23 11.47 16.73
CA ALA A 431 -8.26 12.36 17.37
C ALA A 431 -7.41 13.11 16.33
N ALA A 432 -6.98 12.44 15.25
CA ALA A 432 -6.26 13.07 14.16
C ALA A 432 -7.09 14.16 13.47
N GLY A 433 -8.37 13.90 13.21
CA GLY A 433 -9.30 14.89 12.65
C GLY A 433 -9.46 16.11 13.58
N VAL A 434 -9.65 15.90 14.89
CA VAL A 434 -9.75 16.97 15.88
C VAL A 434 -8.45 17.79 15.95
N ALA A 435 -7.27 17.12 15.94
CA ALA A 435 -5.97 17.81 15.93
C ALA A 435 -5.81 18.70 14.69
N TYR A 436 -6.23 18.20 13.52
CA TYR A 436 -6.22 18.99 12.27
C TYR A 436 -7.12 20.23 12.37
N TYR A 437 -8.35 20.07 12.82
CA TYR A 437 -9.30 21.19 12.93
C TYR A 437 -8.81 22.25 13.95
N ARG A 438 -8.26 21.83 15.08
CA ARG A 438 -7.65 22.76 16.05
C ARG A 438 -6.50 23.54 15.45
N ARG A 439 -5.63 22.89 14.67
CA ARG A 439 -4.51 23.56 13.99
C ARG A 439 -5.01 24.58 12.98
N LYS A 440 -6.04 24.22 12.20
CA LYS A 440 -6.57 25.08 11.14
C LYS A 440 -7.30 26.31 11.67
N HIS A 441 -8.01 26.19 12.79
CA HIS A 441 -8.85 27.25 13.36
C HIS A 441 -8.27 27.88 14.62
N GLY A 442 -7.30 27.25 15.28
CA GLY A 442 -6.67 27.75 16.50
C GLY A 442 -5.68 28.92 16.28
N HIS A 443 -5.38 29.27 15.03
CA HIS A 443 -4.58 30.45 14.69
C HIS A 443 -5.42 31.71 14.46
N VAL A 444 -6.73 31.65 14.59
CA VAL A 444 -7.56 32.82 14.76
C VAL A 444 -7.58 33.12 16.26
N ALA A 445 -6.44 33.60 16.81
CA ALA A 445 -6.51 34.43 17.98
C ALA A 445 -7.46 35.59 17.62
N PRO A 446 -8.49 35.92 18.45
CA PRO A 446 -9.28 37.11 18.20
C PRO A 446 -8.28 38.27 18.07
N GLU A 447 -8.32 38.97 16.92
CA GLU A 447 -7.55 40.20 16.78
C GLU A 447 -7.84 41.02 18.05
N PRO A 448 -6.81 41.44 18.78
CA PRO A 448 -7.01 42.35 19.91
C PRO A 448 -7.86 43.50 19.36
N PRO A 449 -8.91 43.95 20.04
CA PRO A 449 -9.77 45.01 19.55
C PRO A 449 -8.85 46.15 19.15
N THR A 450 -8.91 46.55 17.88
CA THR A 450 -8.14 47.66 17.31
C THR A 450 -8.32 48.81 18.27
N PRO A 451 -7.23 49.33 18.88
CA PRO A 451 -7.36 50.46 19.80
C PRO A 451 -8.12 51.56 19.06
N ALA A 452 -9.24 51.98 19.62
CA ALA A 452 -10.07 53.04 19.06
C ALA A 452 -9.16 54.19 18.66
N ALA A 453 -9.16 54.55 17.38
CA ALA A 453 -8.39 55.66 16.87
C ALA A 453 -8.64 56.84 17.80
N PRO A 454 -7.58 57.56 18.25
CA PRO A 454 -7.75 58.74 19.12
C PRO A 454 -8.67 59.72 18.39
N VAL A 455 -9.77 60.05 19.02
CA VAL A 455 -10.69 61.12 18.55
C VAL A 455 -9.88 62.38 18.49
N THR A 456 -9.37 62.72 17.32
CA THR A 456 -8.77 64.02 17.07
C THR A 456 -9.91 65.06 17.13
N SER A 457 -10.00 65.67 18.29
CA SER A 457 -10.81 66.87 18.50
C SER A 457 -10.45 67.89 17.43
N GLY A 458 -11.51 68.41 16.80
CA GLY A 458 -11.48 69.33 15.71
C GLY A 458 -10.48 70.47 15.83
N ARG A 459 -9.76 70.70 14.74
CA ARG A 459 -9.26 72.03 14.38
C ARG A 459 -9.82 72.43 13.03
N SER A 460 -10.51 73.54 13.09
CA SER A 460 -11.14 74.32 12.03
C SER A 460 -10.20 74.54 10.85
N PRO A 461 -10.68 74.55 9.60
CA PRO A 461 -9.91 74.92 8.46
C PRO A 461 -10.04 76.44 8.22
N ASP A 462 -8.97 77.16 8.35
CA ASP A 462 -8.89 78.50 7.82
C ASP A 462 -7.56 78.80 7.09
N ALA A 463 -7.73 79.50 5.96
CA ALA A 463 -6.77 80.25 5.20
C ALA A 463 -5.74 79.48 4.33
N ALA A 464 -6.01 79.34 3.07
CA ALA A 464 -5.89 80.34 1.99
C ALA A 464 -4.46 80.53 1.43
N VAL A 465 -4.40 80.48 0.12
CA VAL A 465 -3.63 81.34 -0.79
C VAL A 465 -2.34 80.77 -1.42
N THR A 466 -2.51 80.52 -2.72
CA THR A 466 -1.63 80.82 -3.87
C THR A 466 -0.17 80.29 -3.92
N ALA A 467 0.18 79.61 -4.97
CA ALA A 467 0.80 80.11 -6.17
C ALA A 467 1.27 79.02 -7.13
N LYS A 468 0.98 79.18 -8.37
CA LYS A 468 1.54 78.55 -9.60
C LYS A 468 2.95 79.16 -9.88
N PRO A 469 3.66 78.79 -10.98
CA PRO A 469 4.12 77.54 -11.56
C PRO A 469 5.65 77.58 -11.87
N ASN A 470 6.20 76.45 -12.19
CA ASN A 470 6.94 76.27 -13.45
C ASN A 470 7.24 74.81 -13.68
#